data_cd09f48510cfaa988068bdc32a415284
#
_entry.id   cd09f48510cfaa988068bdc32a415284
#
_cell.length_a   1.000
_cell.length_b   1.000
_cell.length_c   1.000
_cell.angle_alpha   90.00
_cell.angle_beta   90.00
_cell.angle_gamma   90.00
#
_symmetry.space_group_name_H-M   'P 1'
#
loop_
_entity.id
_entity.type
_entity.pdbx_description
1 polymer ?
#
loop_
_entity_poly.entity_id
_entity_poly.type
_entity_poly.pdbx_seq_one_letter_code
_entity_poly.pdbx_strand_id
1 'polypeptide(L)'
;MIESEVRKLIKEYLVKSGWFVFHVHQQGYMTYKGISDYIAVKNGRVIFLECKKFGGKQSDDQLKFEDNIVSHGGIYLCCDSVEKLQKQLQGHGI
;
A
#
# COMPACT_ATOMS: atom_id res chain seq x y z
N MET A 1 8.94 14.43 6.47
CA MET A 1 8.83 13.93 5.09
C MET A 1 7.37 13.98 4.68
N ILE A 2 7.07 14.56 3.52
CA ILE A 2 5.69 14.62 3.01
C ILE A 2 5.28 13.28 2.40
N GLU A 3 3.99 13.08 2.26
CA GLU A 3 3.43 11.79 1.80
C GLU A 3 3.95 11.37 0.42
N SER A 4 4.10 12.31 -0.53
CA SER A 4 4.63 12.00 -1.86
C SER A 4 6.07 11.47 -1.82
N GLU A 5 6.88 11.95 -0.87
CA GLU A 5 8.24 11.44 -0.69
C GLU A 5 8.22 10.03 -0.13
N VAL A 6 7.31 9.76 0.81
CA VAL A 6 7.13 8.41 1.37
C VAL A 6 6.75 7.44 0.25
N ARG A 7 5.77 7.81 -0.60
CA ARG A 7 5.36 6.98 -1.74
C ARG A 7 6.53 6.65 -2.66
N LYS A 8 7.36 7.65 -2.96
CA LYS A 8 8.51 7.48 -3.85
C LYS A 8 9.51 6.48 -3.27
N LEU A 9 9.87 6.64 -2.01
CA LEU A 9 10.83 5.75 -1.35
C LEU A 9 10.32 4.32 -1.25
N ILE A 10 9.05 4.14 -0.94
CA ILE A 10 8.44 2.82 -0.83
C ILE A 10 8.40 2.14 -2.19
N LYS A 11 8.00 2.85 -3.23
CA LYS A 11 7.99 2.30 -4.58
C LYS A 11 9.38 1.88 -5.02
N GLU A 12 10.40 2.73 -4.80
CA GLU A 12 11.78 2.41 -5.16
C GLU A 12 12.26 1.16 -4.45
N TYR A 13 11.96 1.03 -3.16
CA TYR A 13 12.33 -0.16 -2.39
C TYR A 13 11.69 -1.42 -2.97
N LEU A 14 10.40 -1.37 -3.24
CA LEU A 14 9.67 -2.53 -3.78
C LEU A 14 10.19 -2.94 -5.14
N VAL A 15 10.42 -1.99 -6.04
CA VAL A 15 10.95 -2.27 -7.37
C VAL A 15 12.33 -2.92 -7.27
N LYS A 16 13.21 -2.38 -6.42
CA LYS A 16 14.54 -2.97 -6.20
C LYS A 16 14.46 -4.37 -5.58
N SER A 17 13.40 -4.64 -4.85
CA SER A 17 13.18 -5.95 -4.23
C SER A 17 12.49 -6.95 -5.15
N GLY A 18 12.25 -6.57 -6.40
CA GLY A 18 11.71 -7.47 -7.41
C GLY A 18 10.19 -7.45 -7.55
N TRP A 19 9.52 -6.48 -6.95
CA TRP A 19 8.07 -6.34 -7.08
C TRP A 19 7.70 -5.60 -8.35
N PHE A 20 6.63 -6.07 -9.01
CA PHE A 20 5.95 -5.27 -10.02
C PHE A 20 4.99 -4.35 -9.29
N VAL A 21 5.19 -3.03 -9.40
CA VAL A 21 4.43 -2.03 -8.65
C VAL A 21 3.77 -1.07 -9.62
N PHE A 22 2.49 -0.83 -9.44
CA PHE A 22 1.85 0.23 -10.19
C PHE A 22 1.02 1.13 -9.27
N HIS A 23 0.99 2.41 -9.62
CA HIS A 23 0.27 3.42 -8.87
C HIS A 23 -1.19 3.45 -9.30
N VAL A 24 -2.09 3.41 -8.33
CA VAL A 24 -3.52 3.51 -8.60
C VAL A 24 -3.91 4.98 -8.51
N HIS A 25 -4.29 5.56 -9.63
CA HIS A 25 -4.73 6.95 -9.67
C HIS A 25 -6.24 7.01 -9.46
N GLN A 26 -6.67 7.80 -8.47
CA GLN A 26 -8.09 8.04 -8.26
C GLN A 26 -8.56 9.12 -9.24
N GLN A 27 -9.51 8.76 -10.10
CA GLN A 27 -10.05 9.69 -11.10
C GLN A 27 -11.58 9.66 -11.06
N GLY A 28 -12.15 10.62 -10.35
CA GLY A 28 -13.59 10.81 -10.30
C GLY A 28 -14.34 9.59 -9.75
N TYR A 29 -15.55 9.41 -10.22
CA TYR A 29 -16.45 8.34 -9.74
C TYR A 29 -16.11 6.96 -10.33
N MET A 30 -15.17 6.90 -11.27
CA MET A 30 -14.76 5.63 -11.90
C MET A 30 -13.82 4.83 -11.02
N THR A 31 -13.29 5.43 -9.96
CA THR A 31 -12.33 4.78 -9.06
C THR A 31 -13.03 4.38 -7.77
N TYR A 32 -12.71 3.20 -7.26
CA TYR A 32 -13.23 2.74 -5.97
C TYR A 32 -12.74 3.66 -4.85
N LYS A 33 -13.67 4.22 -4.06
CA LYS A 33 -13.32 5.13 -2.97
C LYS A 33 -12.46 4.41 -1.93
N GLY A 34 -11.36 5.08 -1.54
CA GLY A 34 -10.47 4.55 -0.52
C GLY A 34 -9.48 3.51 -1.02
N ILE A 35 -9.41 3.27 -2.33
CA ILE A 35 -8.43 2.33 -2.88
C ILE A 35 -7.01 2.76 -2.51
N SER A 36 -6.12 1.77 -2.29
CA SER A 36 -4.73 2.01 -1.91
C SER A 36 -3.95 2.75 -3.00
N ASP A 37 -2.82 3.36 -2.59
CA ASP A 37 -1.93 4.09 -3.53
C ASP A 37 -1.31 3.17 -4.56
N TYR A 38 -0.87 1.97 -4.13
CA TYR A 38 -0.17 1.02 -4.97
C TYR A 38 -0.79 -0.37 -4.89
N ILE A 39 -0.64 -1.09 -5.98
CA ILE A 39 -0.83 -2.54 -6.00
C ILE A 39 0.51 -3.11 -6.45
N ALA A 40 1.01 -4.11 -5.73
CA ALA A 40 2.30 -4.72 -6.05
C ALA A 40 2.18 -6.23 -6.10
N VAL A 41 2.91 -6.84 -7.05
CA VAL A 41 2.84 -8.29 -7.30
C VAL A 41 4.24 -8.86 -7.36
N LYS A 42 4.45 -9.96 -6.66
CA LYS A 42 5.72 -10.72 -6.71
C LYS A 42 5.44 -12.18 -6.37
N ASN A 43 5.92 -13.08 -7.22
CA ASN A 43 5.80 -14.53 -6.99
C ASN A 43 4.36 -14.97 -6.72
N GLY A 44 3.41 -14.40 -7.45
CA GLY A 44 2.00 -14.72 -7.30
C GLY A 44 1.31 -14.05 -6.11
N ARG A 45 2.04 -13.34 -5.27
CA ARG A 45 1.47 -12.60 -4.14
C ARG A 45 1.11 -11.19 -4.57
N VAL A 46 -0.06 -10.73 -4.12
CA VAL A 46 -0.54 -9.38 -4.40
C VAL A 46 -0.71 -8.65 -3.08
N ILE A 47 -0.14 -7.45 -2.99
CA ILE A 47 -0.34 -6.58 -1.84
C ILE A 47 -0.99 -5.27 -2.28
N PHE A 48 -1.88 -4.75 -1.43
CA PHE A 48 -2.47 -3.44 -1.58
C PHE A 48 -1.80 -2.53 -0.57
N LEU A 49 -1.23 -1.43 -1.01
CA LEU A 49 -0.33 -0.64 -0.20
C LEU A 49 -0.75 0.82 -0.16
N GLU A 50 -1.04 1.29 1.03
CA GLU A 50 -1.35 2.70 1.31
C GLU A 50 -0.14 3.35 1.97
N CYS A 51 0.26 4.52 1.46
CA CYS A 51 1.39 5.28 2.00
C CYS A 51 0.87 6.52 2.72
N LYS A 52 1.38 6.76 3.91
CA LYS A 52 1.03 7.94 4.70
C LYS A 52 2.31 8.65 5.15
N LYS A 53 2.23 9.96 5.32
CA LYS A 53 3.29 10.66 6.02
C LYS A 53 3.29 10.21 7.48
N PHE A 54 4.40 10.39 8.19
CA PHE A 54 4.49 10.05 9.61
C PHE A 54 3.35 10.73 10.37
N GLY A 55 2.61 9.95 11.16
CA GLY A 55 1.47 10.44 11.92
C GLY A 55 0.20 10.64 11.10
N GLY A 56 0.23 10.39 9.80
CA GLY A 56 -0.97 10.47 8.97
C GLY A 56 -1.93 9.34 9.25
N LYS A 57 -3.22 9.61 9.08
CA LYS A 57 -4.28 8.63 9.36
C LYS A 57 -5.05 8.29 8.11
N GLN A 58 -5.51 7.04 8.04
CA GLN A 58 -6.38 6.59 6.96
C GLN A 58 -7.76 7.26 7.07
N SER A 59 -8.35 7.57 5.93
CA SER A 59 -9.73 8.03 5.87
C SER A 59 -10.70 6.88 6.16
N ASP A 60 -11.97 7.19 6.42
CA ASP A 60 -12.99 6.16 6.63
C ASP A 60 -13.13 5.26 5.41
N ASP A 61 -13.08 5.82 4.21
CA ASP A 61 -13.16 5.04 2.98
C ASP A 61 -11.94 4.10 2.83
N GLN A 62 -10.75 4.56 3.21
CA GLN A 62 -9.54 3.74 3.19
C GLN A 62 -9.63 2.59 4.20
N LEU A 63 -10.17 2.84 5.38
CA LEU A 63 -10.38 1.79 6.38
C LEU A 63 -11.39 0.75 5.92
N LYS A 64 -12.45 1.16 5.22
CA LYS A 64 -13.42 0.24 4.64
C LYS A 64 -12.79 -0.61 3.55
N PHE A 65 -11.95 -0.01 2.71
CA PHE A 65 -11.23 -0.75 1.67
C PHE A 65 -10.31 -1.79 2.29
N GLU A 66 -9.55 -1.39 3.30
CA GLU A 66 -8.67 -2.31 4.04
C GLU A 66 -9.46 -3.49 4.60
N ASP A 67 -10.59 -3.22 5.26
CA ASP A 67 -11.42 -4.27 5.85
C ASP A 67 -11.91 -5.25 4.78
N ASN A 68 -12.32 -4.73 3.63
CA ASN A 68 -12.77 -5.59 2.52
C ASN A 68 -11.65 -6.48 1.99
N ILE A 69 -10.44 -5.94 1.84
CA ILE A 69 -9.29 -6.72 1.37
C ILE A 69 -8.94 -7.81 2.38
N VAL A 70 -8.81 -7.45 3.65
CA VAL A 70 -8.39 -8.37 4.70
C VAL A 70 -9.44 -9.46 4.96
N SER A 71 -10.72 -9.09 4.98
CA SER A 71 -11.80 -10.05 5.22
C SER A 71 -11.96 -11.08 4.09
N HIS A 72 -11.44 -10.76 2.90
CA HIS A 72 -11.44 -11.69 1.77
C HIS A 72 -10.09 -12.41 1.59
N GLY A 73 -9.22 -12.34 2.60
CA GLY A 73 -7.95 -13.06 2.59
C GLY A 73 -6.81 -12.35 1.87
N GLY A 74 -7.01 -11.09 1.47
CA GLY A 74 -5.97 -10.31 0.81
C GLY A 74 -5.00 -9.67 1.80
N ILE A 75 -3.91 -9.15 1.28
CA ILE A 75 -2.88 -8.46 2.07
C ILE A 75 -3.00 -6.97 1.82
N TYR A 76 -3.23 -6.22 2.89
CA TYR A 76 -3.28 -4.76 2.87
C TYR A 76 -2.23 -4.23 3.86
N LEU A 77 -1.39 -3.31 3.37
CA LEU A 77 -0.37 -2.69 4.21
C LEU A 77 -0.56 -1.18 4.17
N CYS A 78 -0.44 -0.54 5.34
CA CYS A 78 -0.42 0.91 5.45
C CYS A 78 0.86 1.28 6.16
N CYS A 79 1.73 2.06 5.52
CA CYS A 79 3.03 2.38 6.09
C CYS A 79 3.45 3.81 5.79
N ASP A 80 4.31 4.32 6.66
CA ASP A 80 4.85 5.68 6.60
C ASP A 80 6.36 5.69 6.40
N SER A 81 6.98 4.51 6.26
CA SER A 81 8.41 4.37 6.04
C SER A 81 8.75 3.02 5.42
N VAL A 82 9.92 2.94 4.80
CA VAL A 82 10.46 1.69 4.26
C VAL A 82 10.68 0.68 5.39
N GLU A 83 11.16 1.15 6.55
CA GLU A 83 11.40 0.27 7.70
C GLU A 83 10.11 -0.41 8.16
N LYS A 84 9.03 0.34 8.25
CA LYS A 84 7.73 -0.21 8.64
C LYS A 84 7.23 -1.21 7.60
N LEU A 85 7.40 -0.89 6.32
CA LEU A 85 7.05 -1.81 5.25
C LEU A 85 7.81 -3.13 5.36
N GLN A 86 9.12 -3.08 5.60
CA GLN A 86 9.94 -4.27 5.77
C GLN A 86 9.42 -5.16 6.89
N LYS A 87 9.08 -4.57 8.02
CA LYS A 87 8.53 -5.31 9.18
C LYS A 87 7.19 -5.96 8.85
N GLN A 88 6.34 -5.22 8.14
CA GLN A 88 5.02 -5.74 7.76
C GLN A 88 5.16 -6.90 6.78
N LEU A 89 6.05 -6.80 5.80
CA LEU A 89 6.31 -7.89 4.86
C LEU A 89 6.82 -9.13 5.59
N GLN A 90 7.75 -8.97 6.53
CA GLN A 90 8.24 -10.08 7.35
C GLN A 90 7.10 -10.72 8.15
N GLY A 91 6.20 -9.93 8.70
CA GLY A 91 5.04 -10.43 9.43
C GLY A 91 4.11 -11.29 8.58
N HIS A 92 4.09 -11.07 7.27
CA HIS A 92 3.31 -11.88 6.32
C HIS A 92 4.13 -13.00 5.68
N GLY A 93 5.38 -13.19 6.08
CA GLY A 93 6.23 -14.22 5.51
C GLY A 93 6.69 -13.94 4.09
N ILE A 94 6.83 -12.67 3.77
CA ILE A 94 7.21 -12.26 2.41
C ILE A 94 8.67 -11.83 2.35
#